data_2f0cae7c20cb180fb46bf1a3c9c5c4e9
#
_entry.id   2f0cae7c20cb180fb46bf1a3c9c5c4e9
#
_cell.length_a   1.000
_cell.length_b   1.000
_cell.length_c   1.000
_cell.angle_alpha   90.00
_cell.angle_beta   90.00
_cell.angle_gamma   90.00
#
_symmetry.space_group_name_H-M   'P 1'
#
loop_
_entity.id
_entity.type
_entity.pdbx_description
1 polymer ?
#
loop_
_entity_poly.entity_id
_entity_poly.type
_entity_poly.pdbx_seq_one_letter_code
_entity_poly.pdbx_strand_id
1 'polypeptide(L)'
;MSKVVGIICEYNPFHLGHKYQIDKIREEIPDAKIVAIMSGNTVQRGEFAIIEKHKRAEIALENGADLVLEMPFPYSSSTAEIFANAGVEIAAKCGCDYLYFGTENCDIHYLETIASAINSREFENALKKHLQNKKISHIVAKEKALFDMGFEQALFANDMLGVEYIRAIRKKKAKITPCAISRVGAGYNDMTECEIMSASAIREYFYQNNKFISVPKKAQHIYKNAQKTSTILSKEKSYDFLHRTALIIPRERIDKAFDSSPEIGALIKDSASNSKNGEEFFKKLTSKSFTFARVRRALLYSIYDIKMIDKAPKFAFLLGANGNGRTILNSINKDKFTVLTKHSDAKKLDPNSTVIMNLSYEISKLYYTLLEDPKPLDEVYKALPIIK
;
A
#
# COMPACT_ATOMS: atom_id res chain seq x y z
N MET A 1 6.37 -6.16 29.81
CA MET A 1 7.01 -6.22 28.48
C MET A 1 6.55 -5.03 27.68
N SER A 2 7.44 -4.38 26.92
CA SER A 2 7.06 -3.28 26.02
C SER A 2 6.08 -3.77 24.95
N LYS A 3 5.07 -2.95 24.65
CA LYS A 3 4.04 -3.28 23.65
C LYS A 3 4.60 -3.18 22.22
N VAL A 4 4.17 -4.06 21.34
CA VAL A 4 4.50 -4.01 19.91
C VAL A 4 3.31 -3.43 19.15
N VAL A 5 3.56 -2.37 18.38
CA VAL A 5 2.53 -1.65 17.62
C VAL A 5 2.82 -1.76 16.12
N GLY A 6 1.88 -2.29 15.37
CA GLY A 6 1.92 -2.36 13.92
C GLY A 6 1.31 -1.13 13.25
N ILE A 7 1.93 -0.68 12.17
CA ILE A 7 1.39 0.29 11.21
C ILE A 7 1.51 -0.31 9.81
N ILE A 8 0.39 -0.47 9.09
CA ILE A 8 0.40 -0.86 7.69
C ILE A 8 0.40 0.43 6.86
N CYS A 9 1.40 0.61 5.99
CA CYS A 9 1.64 1.90 5.36
C CYS A 9 2.22 1.80 3.94
N GLU A 10 2.14 2.90 3.22
CA GLU A 10 2.79 3.09 1.92
C GLU A 10 4.00 4.04 2.03
N TYR A 11 3.86 5.09 2.85
CA TYR A 11 4.82 6.19 2.96
C TYR A 11 5.24 6.77 1.59
N ASN A 12 4.27 7.09 0.77
CA ASN A 12 4.45 7.49 -0.63
C ASN A 12 4.04 8.95 -0.93
N PRO A 13 4.83 9.96 -0.49
CA PRO A 13 5.99 9.91 0.39
C PRO A 13 5.62 9.85 1.88
N PHE A 14 6.61 9.65 2.76
CA PHE A 14 6.46 9.87 4.20
C PHE A 14 6.30 11.37 4.48
N HIS A 15 5.24 11.76 5.20
CA HIS A 15 4.89 13.16 5.43
C HIS A 15 4.53 13.44 6.90
N LEU A 16 4.25 14.71 7.22
CA LEU A 16 3.93 15.14 8.59
C LEU A 16 2.76 14.37 9.22
N GLY A 17 1.75 13.97 8.46
CA GLY A 17 0.65 13.13 8.97
C GLY A 17 1.11 11.74 9.43
N HIS A 18 2.10 11.13 8.77
CA HIS A 18 2.68 9.87 9.22
C HIS A 18 3.54 10.05 10.48
N LYS A 19 4.27 11.17 10.56
CA LYS A 19 5.03 11.53 11.78
C LYS A 19 4.07 11.76 12.95
N TYR A 20 2.98 12.48 12.75
CA TYR A 20 1.93 12.68 13.75
C TYR A 20 1.38 11.35 14.28
N GLN A 21 1.09 10.39 13.38
CA GLN A 21 0.63 9.06 13.80
C GLN A 21 1.64 8.36 14.71
N ILE A 22 2.93 8.37 14.36
CA ILE A 22 4.00 7.79 15.18
C ILE A 22 4.10 8.48 16.54
N ASP A 23 4.00 9.81 16.55
CA ASP A 23 4.08 10.59 17.78
C ASP A 23 2.89 10.30 18.70
N LYS A 24 1.68 10.21 18.16
CA LYS A 24 0.49 9.83 18.94
C LYS A 24 0.62 8.44 19.55
N ILE A 25 1.15 7.48 18.82
CA ILE A 25 1.43 6.14 19.38
C ILE A 25 2.40 6.23 20.54
N ARG A 26 3.45 7.07 20.45
CA ARG A 26 4.43 7.26 21.53
C ARG A 26 3.85 8.02 22.73
N GLU A 27 2.91 8.95 22.51
CA GLU A 27 2.18 9.62 23.58
C GLU A 27 1.29 8.64 24.36
N GLU A 28 0.55 7.77 23.66
CA GLU A 28 -0.35 6.78 24.27
C GLU A 28 0.41 5.60 24.89
N ILE A 29 1.50 5.16 24.26
CA ILE A 29 2.31 4.01 24.68
C ILE A 29 3.80 4.41 24.59
N PRO A 30 4.36 5.05 25.62
CA PRO A 30 5.73 5.60 25.56
C PRO A 30 6.81 4.59 25.17
N ASP A 31 6.72 3.35 25.66
CA ASP A 31 7.69 2.26 25.41
C ASP A 31 7.29 1.36 24.22
N ALA A 32 6.36 1.81 23.36
CA ALA A 32 5.94 1.04 22.21
C ALA A 32 7.12 0.72 21.28
N LYS A 33 7.20 -0.50 20.78
CA LYS A 33 8.07 -0.87 19.67
C LYS A 33 7.24 -0.84 18.38
N ILE A 34 7.60 0.04 17.45
CA ILE A 34 6.80 0.33 16.25
C ILE A 34 7.31 -0.45 15.05
N VAL A 35 6.43 -1.28 14.49
CA VAL A 35 6.67 -2.04 13.26
C VAL A 35 5.91 -1.37 12.12
N ALA A 36 6.63 -0.82 11.13
CA ALA A 36 6.06 -0.36 9.88
C ALA A 36 6.05 -1.50 8.85
N ILE A 37 4.86 -1.94 8.45
CA ILE A 37 4.65 -2.92 7.39
C ILE A 37 4.35 -2.14 6.12
N MET A 38 5.37 -1.98 5.29
CA MET A 38 5.37 -0.98 4.22
C MET A 38 5.28 -1.63 2.84
N SER A 39 4.51 -1.02 1.94
CA SER A 39 4.53 -1.38 0.53
C SER A 39 5.93 -1.24 -0.08
N GLY A 40 6.29 -2.15 -0.98
CA GLY A 40 7.51 -2.08 -1.76
C GLY A 40 7.53 -0.91 -2.76
N ASN A 41 8.15 -1.10 -3.92
CA ASN A 41 8.24 -0.06 -4.96
C ASN A 41 6.91 0.16 -5.71
N THR A 42 5.90 -0.67 -5.47
CA THR A 42 4.50 -0.47 -5.90
C THR A 42 3.60 -0.39 -4.68
N VAL A 43 2.56 0.45 -4.76
CA VAL A 43 1.64 0.73 -3.65
C VAL A 43 0.23 0.22 -3.95
N GLN A 44 -0.64 0.24 -2.96
CA GLN A 44 -1.97 -0.42 -2.96
C GLN A 44 -2.83 -0.08 -4.19
N ARG A 45 -2.76 1.14 -4.67
CA ARG A 45 -3.55 1.60 -5.84
C ARG A 45 -2.94 1.24 -7.20
N GLY A 46 -1.92 0.37 -7.26
CA GLY A 46 -1.26 -0.02 -8.50
C GLY A 46 -0.36 1.08 -9.08
N GLU A 47 0.14 1.97 -8.23
CA GLU A 47 1.11 3.01 -8.59
C GLU A 47 2.52 2.60 -8.22
N PHE A 48 3.51 3.11 -8.95
CA PHE A 48 4.89 3.10 -8.49
C PHE A 48 5.10 4.19 -7.44
N ALA A 49 5.88 3.89 -6.41
CA ALA A 49 6.18 4.86 -5.35
C ALA A 49 7.10 5.96 -5.87
N ILE A 50 6.91 7.22 -5.39
CA ILE A 50 7.68 8.36 -5.87
C ILE A 50 9.19 8.25 -5.56
N ILE A 51 9.56 7.59 -4.45
CA ILE A 51 10.95 7.24 -4.12
C ILE A 51 11.06 5.77 -3.71
N GLU A 52 12.26 5.24 -3.87
CA GLU A 52 12.60 3.85 -3.60
C GLU A 52 12.27 3.42 -2.17
N LYS A 53 11.89 2.14 -2.00
CA LYS A 53 11.49 1.54 -0.72
C LYS A 53 12.55 1.67 0.38
N HIS A 54 13.85 1.52 0.09
CA HIS A 54 14.92 1.65 1.10
C HIS A 54 15.02 3.10 1.62
N LYS A 55 14.87 4.10 0.74
CA LYS A 55 14.82 5.51 1.17
C LYS A 55 13.60 5.79 2.06
N ARG A 56 12.43 5.22 1.72
CA ARG A 56 11.23 5.35 2.55
C ARG A 56 11.40 4.65 3.90
N ALA A 57 12.06 3.50 3.94
CA ALA A 57 12.38 2.79 5.17
C ALA A 57 13.36 3.58 6.05
N GLU A 58 14.39 4.18 5.44
CA GLU A 58 15.34 5.06 6.14
C GLU A 58 14.61 6.23 6.82
N ILE A 59 13.72 6.90 6.08
CA ILE A 59 12.90 7.98 6.62
C ILE A 59 12.02 7.49 7.77
N ALA A 60 11.38 6.34 7.65
CA ALA A 60 10.53 5.78 8.69
C ALA A 60 11.32 5.52 9.98
N LEU A 61 12.51 4.91 9.88
CA LEU A 61 13.39 4.67 11.02
C LEU A 61 13.85 5.97 11.69
N GLU A 62 14.22 7.00 10.91
CA GLU A 62 14.61 8.30 11.47
C GLU A 62 13.47 9.05 12.15
N ASN A 63 12.23 8.71 11.79
CA ASN A 63 11.04 9.34 12.34
C ASN A 63 10.31 8.49 13.39
N GLY A 64 10.93 7.40 13.87
CA GLY A 64 10.48 6.70 15.06
C GLY A 64 9.93 5.28 14.86
N ALA A 65 9.96 4.73 13.65
CA ALA A 65 9.76 3.29 13.44
C ALA A 65 10.98 2.51 13.98
N ASP A 66 10.75 1.35 14.58
CA ASP A 66 11.82 0.49 15.10
C ASP A 66 12.17 -0.63 14.13
N LEU A 67 11.17 -1.14 13.41
CA LEU A 67 11.30 -2.19 12.40
C LEU A 67 10.51 -1.80 11.16
N VAL A 68 11.12 -1.93 9.98
CA VAL A 68 10.45 -1.73 8.69
C VAL A 68 10.54 -3.01 7.88
N LEU A 69 9.37 -3.60 7.62
CA LEU A 69 9.22 -4.79 6.79
C LEU A 69 8.49 -4.44 5.50
N GLU A 70 8.98 -4.96 4.36
CA GLU A 70 8.26 -4.85 3.09
C GLU A 70 7.20 -5.95 2.99
N MET A 71 5.97 -5.53 2.72
CA MET A 71 4.91 -6.42 2.24
C MET A 71 5.23 -6.78 0.78
N PRO A 72 5.39 -8.07 0.43
CA PRO A 72 5.78 -8.48 -0.92
C PRO A 72 4.74 -8.07 -1.98
N PHE A 73 5.20 -7.76 -3.20
CA PHE A 73 4.34 -7.73 -4.37
C PHE A 73 3.92 -9.18 -4.73
N PRO A 74 2.64 -9.45 -5.06
CA PRO A 74 1.59 -8.51 -5.40
C PRO A 74 0.70 -8.03 -4.24
N TYR A 75 0.90 -8.50 -3.00
CA TYR A 75 0.06 -8.13 -1.86
C TYR A 75 0.05 -6.62 -1.59
N SER A 76 1.23 -5.98 -1.69
CA SER A 76 1.40 -4.54 -1.48
C SER A 76 0.65 -3.67 -2.51
N SER A 77 0.22 -4.24 -3.62
CA SER A 77 -0.44 -3.54 -4.74
C SER A 77 -1.75 -4.24 -5.09
N SER A 78 -2.62 -4.46 -4.10
CA SER A 78 -3.80 -5.30 -4.25
C SER A 78 -5.10 -4.61 -3.79
N THR A 79 -6.21 -5.36 -3.82
CA THR A 79 -7.48 -4.88 -3.24
C THR A 79 -7.31 -4.58 -1.75
N ALA A 80 -8.16 -3.70 -1.20
CA ALA A 80 -8.11 -3.36 0.22
C ALA A 80 -8.18 -4.61 1.12
N GLU A 81 -9.01 -5.60 0.76
CA GLU A 81 -9.13 -6.86 1.50
C GLU A 81 -7.81 -7.65 1.52
N ILE A 82 -7.17 -7.87 0.36
CA ILE A 82 -5.92 -8.64 0.27
C ILE A 82 -4.78 -7.88 0.93
N PHE A 83 -4.69 -6.57 0.71
CA PHE A 83 -3.70 -5.70 1.34
C PHE A 83 -3.82 -5.75 2.88
N ALA A 84 -5.04 -5.62 3.40
CA ALA A 84 -5.31 -5.71 4.83
C ALA A 84 -4.98 -7.10 5.39
N ASN A 85 -5.41 -8.17 4.72
CA ASN A 85 -5.10 -9.54 5.13
C ASN A 85 -3.60 -9.82 5.19
N ALA A 86 -2.84 -9.32 4.22
CA ALA A 86 -1.39 -9.48 4.17
C ALA A 86 -0.69 -8.68 5.28
N GLY A 87 -1.07 -7.42 5.46
CA GLY A 87 -0.51 -6.56 6.50
C GLY A 87 -0.79 -7.10 7.91
N VAL A 88 -2.02 -7.53 8.18
CA VAL A 88 -2.41 -8.12 9.48
C VAL A 88 -1.71 -9.45 9.71
N GLU A 89 -1.47 -10.28 8.66
CA GLU A 89 -0.66 -11.49 8.80
C GLU A 89 0.75 -11.17 9.28
N ILE A 90 1.42 -10.22 8.61
CA ILE A 90 2.78 -9.81 8.99
C ILE A 90 2.79 -9.23 10.41
N ALA A 91 1.81 -8.37 10.77
CA ALA A 91 1.67 -7.81 12.11
C ALA A 91 1.54 -8.90 13.18
N ALA A 92 0.69 -9.91 12.92
CA ALA A 92 0.50 -11.03 13.83
C ALA A 92 1.78 -11.87 14.00
N LYS A 93 2.56 -12.08 12.91
CA LYS A 93 3.84 -12.79 12.98
C LYS A 93 4.93 -11.99 13.71
N CYS A 94 4.85 -10.66 13.70
CA CYS A 94 5.70 -9.78 14.49
C CYS A 94 5.29 -9.71 15.97
N GLY A 95 4.18 -10.35 16.36
CA GLY A 95 3.68 -10.30 17.73
C GLY A 95 3.11 -8.93 18.11
N CYS A 96 2.53 -8.18 17.16
CA CYS A 96 1.90 -6.90 17.45
C CYS A 96 0.71 -7.07 18.41
N ASP A 97 0.71 -6.25 19.49
CA ASP A 97 -0.42 -6.13 20.42
C ASP A 97 -1.51 -5.23 19.84
N TYR A 98 -1.12 -4.19 19.08
CA TYR A 98 -1.99 -3.17 18.52
C TYR A 98 -1.71 -2.97 17.04
N LEU A 99 -2.75 -2.61 16.28
CA LEU A 99 -2.64 -2.11 14.92
C LEU A 99 -3.23 -0.72 14.84
N TYR A 100 -2.38 0.30 14.64
CA TYR A 100 -2.79 1.68 14.51
C TYR A 100 -2.95 2.09 13.05
N PHE A 101 -4.05 2.76 12.73
CA PHE A 101 -4.32 3.25 11.38
C PHE A 101 -5.06 4.60 11.43
N GLY A 102 -4.80 5.43 10.42
CA GLY A 102 -5.47 6.73 10.29
C GLY A 102 -6.83 6.57 9.63
N THR A 103 -7.86 7.25 10.18
CA THR A 103 -9.23 7.29 9.65
C THR A 103 -9.74 8.72 9.62
N GLU A 104 -10.67 9.01 8.76
CA GLU A 104 -11.39 10.27 8.76
C GLU A 104 -12.45 10.29 9.88
N ASN A 105 -13.10 9.15 10.11
CA ASN A 105 -14.06 8.95 11.19
C ASN A 105 -13.42 8.14 12.31
N CYS A 106 -12.89 8.79 13.32
CA CYS A 106 -12.10 8.19 14.40
C CYS A 106 -12.90 7.27 15.36
N ASP A 107 -14.18 6.98 15.10
CA ASP A 107 -14.98 6.09 15.91
C ASP A 107 -14.68 4.61 15.59
N ILE A 108 -13.83 3.99 16.41
CA ILE A 108 -13.45 2.57 16.25
C ILE A 108 -14.67 1.65 16.40
N HIS A 109 -15.63 1.96 17.29
CA HIS A 109 -16.82 1.14 17.49
C HIS A 109 -17.74 1.17 16.27
N TYR A 110 -17.87 2.34 15.63
CA TYR A 110 -18.59 2.46 14.37
C TYR A 110 -17.96 1.61 13.27
N LEU A 111 -16.63 1.69 13.11
CA LEU A 111 -15.90 0.86 12.12
C LEU A 111 -16.00 -0.63 12.43
N GLU A 112 -16.00 -1.03 13.70
CA GLU A 112 -16.21 -2.41 14.13
C GLU A 112 -17.61 -2.92 13.81
N THR A 113 -18.63 -2.07 13.97
CA THR A 113 -20.01 -2.39 13.62
C THR A 113 -20.16 -2.60 12.12
N ILE A 114 -19.57 -1.73 11.30
CA ILE A 114 -19.54 -1.90 9.84
C ILE A 114 -18.79 -3.16 9.44
N ALA A 115 -17.64 -3.46 10.08
CA ALA A 115 -16.90 -4.70 9.81
C ALA A 115 -17.73 -5.95 10.11
N SER A 116 -18.62 -5.90 11.10
CA SER A 116 -19.58 -6.97 11.41
C SER A 116 -20.68 -7.05 10.35
N ALA A 117 -21.26 -5.90 9.99
CA ALA A 117 -22.33 -5.81 9.00
C ALA A 117 -21.91 -6.35 7.63
N ILE A 118 -20.72 -6.00 7.15
CA ILE A 118 -20.19 -6.47 5.85
C ILE A 118 -20.06 -8.00 5.78
N ASN A 119 -19.94 -8.67 6.92
CA ASN A 119 -19.86 -10.13 6.97
C ASN A 119 -21.25 -10.79 7.11
N SER A 120 -22.35 -10.03 7.16
CA SER A 120 -23.69 -10.54 7.32
C SER A 120 -24.30 -10.99 5.99
N ARG A 121 -25.33 -11.85 6.09
CA ARG A 121 -26.11 -12.28 4.92
C ARG A 121 -26.98 -11.14 4.37
N GLU A 122 -27.43 -10.25 5.25
CA GLU A 122 -28.20 -9.06 4.88
C GLU A 122 -27.38 -8.17 3.93
N PHE A 123 -26.13 -7.89 4.31
CA PHE A 123 -25.22 -7.11 3.45
C PHE A 123 -24.97 -7.79 2.11
N GLU A 124 -24.73 -9.10 2.10
CA GLU A 124 -24.51 -9.84 0.85
C GLU A 124 -25.71 -9.72 -0.09
N ASN A 125 -26.93 -9.82 0.44
CA ASN A 125 -28.16 -9.67 -0.33
C ASN A 125 -28.34 -8.24 -0.86
N ALA A 126 -28.14 -7.22 -0.01
CA ALA A 126 -28.21 -5.81 -0.39
C ALA A 126 -27.15 -5.49 -1.48
N LEU A 127 -25.92 -5.97 -1.31
CA LEU A 127 -24.84 -5.78 -2.30
C LEU A 127 -25.18 -6.43 -3.64
N LYS A 128 -25.69 -7.67 -3.66
CA LYS A 128 -26.13 -8.36 -4.88
C LYS A 128 -27.21 -7.56 -5.61
N LYS A 129 -28.18 -7.01 -4.88
CA LYS A 129 -29.24 -6.15 -5.45
C LYS A 129 -28.65 -4.94 -6.17
N HIS A 130 -27.71 -4.23 -5.55
CA HIS A 130 -27.10 -3.05 -6.15
C HIS A 130 -26.15 -3.38 -7.32
N LEU A 131 -25.47 -4.54 -7.28
CA LEU A 131 -24.58 -4.99 -8.36
C LEU A 131 -25.32 -5.40 -9.64
N GLN A 132 -26.66 -5.58 -9.60
CA GLN A 132 -27.47 -5.75 -10.82
C GLN A 132 -27.41 -4.51 -11.71
N ASN A 133 -27.18 -3.33 -11.13
CA ASN A 133 -26.96 -2.10 -11.89
C ASN A 133 -25.50 -2.03 -12.36
N LYS A 134 -25.23 -2.52 -13.57
CA LYS A 134 -23.90 -2.51 -14.21
C LYS A 134 -23.28 -1.12 -14.42
N LYS A 135 -24.06 -0.02 -14.16
CA LYS A 135 -23.58 1.37 -14.34
C LYS A 135 -22.87 1.92 -13.11
N ILE A 136 -22.87 1.21 -11.99
CA ILE A 136 -22.21 1.66 -10.76
C ILE A 136 -21.01 0.77 -10.45
N SER A 137 -19.99 1.35 -9.82
CA SER A 137 -18.82 0.61 -9.36
C SER A 137 -19.15 -0.27 -8.16
N HIS A 138 -18.36 -1.31 -7.92
CA HIS A 138 -18.49 -2.16 -6.73
C HIS A 138 -18.40 -1.37 -5.41
N ILE A 139 -17.62 -0.28 -5.38
CA ILE A 139 -17.51 0.59 -4.21
C ILE A 139 -18.84 1.29 -3.96
N VAL A 140 -19.43 1.90 -4.98
CA VAL A 140 -20.75 2.55 -4.87
C VAL A 140 -21.85 1.56 -4.50
N ALA A 141 -21.78 0.33 -5.03
CA ALA A 141 -22.74 -0.72 -4.63
C ALA A 141 -22.58 -1.10 -3.15
N LYS A 142 -21.35 -1.15 -2.64
CA LYS A 142 -21.02 -1.42 -1.23
C LYS A 142 -21.54 -0.31 -0.30
N GLU A 143 -21.34 0.95 -0.68
CA GLU A 143 -21.87 2.12 0.06
C GLU A 143 -23.40 2.10 0.12
N LYS A 144 -24.07 1.84 -1.01
CA LYS A 144 -25.53 1.72 -1.05
C LYS A 144 -26.05 0.55 -0.23
N ALA A 145 -25.35 -0.58 -0.24
CA ALA A 145 -25.73 -1.74 0.59
C ALA A 145 -25.63 -1.42 2.09
N LEU A 146 -24.59 -0.68 2.50
CA LEU A 146 -24.47 -0.20 3.88
C LEU A 146 -25.55 0.81 4.23
N PHE A 147 -25.87 1.72 3.32
CA PHE A 147 -26.96 2.69 3.52
C PHE A 147 -28.32 1.99 3.70
N ASP A 148 -28.63 0.97 2.88
CA ASP A 148 -29.86 0.15 3.03
C ASP A 148 -29.94 -0.55 4.40
N MET A 149 -28.81 -0.73 5.09
CA MET A 149 -28.72 -1.32 6.43
C MET A 149 -28.69 -0.27 7.55
N GLY A 150 -28.92 1.02 7.23
CA GLY A 150 -28.98 2.10 8.21
C GLY A 150 -27.63 2.76 8.55
N PHE A 151 -26.56 2.47 7.79
CA PHE A 151 -25.27 3.17 7.93
C PHE A 151 -25.27 4.43 7.07
N GLU A 152 -25.78 5.54 7.63
CA GLU A 152 -25.97 6.80 6.89
C GLU A 152 -24.68 7.62 6.76
N GLN A 153 -23.70 7.38 7.64
CA GLN A 153 -22.45 8.14 7.60
C GLN A 153 -21.56 7.67 6.46
N ALA A 154 -21.17 8.61 5.61
CA ALA A 154 -20.26 8.33 4.51
C ALA A 154 -18.90 7.79 5.01
N LEU A 155 -18.43 6.73 4.37
CA LEU A 155 -17.12 6.15 4.65
C LEU A 155 -16.11 6.62 3.60
N PHE A 156 -15.04 7.21 4.08
CA PHE A 156 -13.93 7.59 3.24
C PHE A 156 -12.99 6.40 2.97
N ALA A 157 -12.05 6.58 2.06
CA ALA A 157 -11.16 5.50 1.63
C ALA A 157 -10.33 4.90 2.77
N ASN A 158 -9.91 5.72 3.75
CA ASN A 158 -9.13 5.22 4.88
C ASN A 158 -10.02 4.53 5.92
N ASP A 159 -11.28 4.98 6.11
CA ASP A 159 -12.26 4.30 6.97
C ASP A 159 -12.53 2.89 6.43
N MET A 160 -12.76 2.76 5.11
CA MET A 160 -12.95 1.46 4.46
C MET A 160 -11.72 0.55 4.60
N LEU A 161 -10.52 1.10 4.54
CA LEU A 161 -9.30 0.33 4.77
C LEU A 161 -9.19 -0.11 6.25
N GLY A 162 -9.56 0.77 7.19
CA GLY A 162 -9.67 0.45 8.62
C GLY A 162 -10.66 -0.70 8.88
N VAL A 163 -11.82 -0.67 8.23
CA VAL A 163 -12.81 -1.76 8.28
C VAL A 163 -12.20 -3.07 7.77
N GLU A 164 -11.44 -3.06 6.67
CA GLU A 164 -10.77 -4.27 6.17
C GLU A 164 -9.67 -4.78 7.12
N TYR A 165 -8.96 -3.91 7.83
CA TYR A 165 -8.03 -4.33 8.90
C TYR A 165 -8.76 -5.04 10.05
N ILE A 166 -9.86 -4.49 10.53
CA ILE A 166 -10.69 -5.09 11.58
C ILE A 166 -11.22 -6.46 11.13
N ARG A 167 -11.73 -6.56 9.89
CA ARG A 167 -12.19 -7.82 9.29
C ARG A 167 -11.06 -8.86 9.23
N ALA A 168 -9.86 -8.45 8.81
CA ALA A 168 -8.69 -9.31 8.72
C ALA A 168 -8.25 -9.82 10.10
N ILE A 169 -8.22 -8.96 11.12
CA ILE A 169 -7.91 -9.32 12.51
C ILE A 169 -8.89 -10.40 13.02
N ARG A 170 -10.19 -10.17 12.83
CA ARG A 170 -11.25 -11.11 13.25
C ARG A 170 -11.18 -12.44 12.50
N LYS A 171 -11.03 -12.41 11.18
CA LYS A 171 -10.93 -13.61 10.32
C LYS A 171 -9.74 -14.50 10.70
N LYS A 172 -8.61 -13.88 11.05
CA LYS A 172 -7.38 -14.58 11.48
C LYS A 172 -7.39 -14.96 12.95
N LYS A 173 -8.38 -14.50 13.74
CA LYS A 173 -8.40 -14.62 15.21
C LYS A 173 -7.07 -14.11 15.82
N ALA A 174 -6.52 -13.05 15.24
CA ALA A 174 -5.28 -12.45 15.70
C ALA A 174 -5.51 -11.72 17.03
N LYS A 175 -4.58 -11.85 17.96
CA LYS A 175 -4.61 -11.14 19.26
C LYS A 175 -4.07 -9.72 19.10
N ILE A 176 -4.69 -8.95 18.21
CA ILE A 176 -4.31 -7.57 17.88
C ILE A 176 -5.51 -6.68 18.14
N THR A 177 -5.33 -5.62 18.91
CA THR A 177 -6.35 -4.60 19.13
C THR A 177 -6.25 -3.55 18.02
N PRO A 178 -7.32 -3.32 17.24
CA PRO A 178 -7.34 -2.25 16.25
C PRO A 178 -7.49 -0.89 16.95
N CYS A 179 -6.71 0.11 16.52
CA CYS A 179 -6.73 1.46 17.08
C CYS A 179 -6.81 2.49 15.94
N ALA A 180 -7.85 3.33 15.97
CA ALA A 180 -8.04 4.40 15.02
C ALA A 180 -7.41 5.71 15.53
N ILE A 181 -6.70 6.43 14.66
CA ILE A 181 -6.22 7.80 14.92
C ILE A 181 -6.90 8.73 13.92
N SER A 182 -7.45 9.84 14.42
CA SER A 182 -7.98 10.89 13.54
C SER A 182 -6.91 11.44 12.64
N ARG A 183 -7.20 11.47 11.34
CA ARG A 183 -6.29 12.09 10.36
C ARG A 183 -6.36 13.60 10.53
N VAL A 184 -5.21 14.20 10.74
CA VAL A 184 -5.06 15.67 10.70
C VAL A 184 -4.87 16.06 9.24
N GLY A 185 -5.77 16.86 8.69
CA GLY A 185 -5.76 17.33 7.30
C GLY A 185 -6.19 18.77 7.20
N ALA A 186 -6.30 19.33 5.98
CA ALA A 186 -6.65 20.72 5.65
C ALA A 186 -8.02 21.18 6.20
N GLY A 187 -8.15 21.26 7.51
CA GLY A 187 -9.36 21.68 8.24
C GLY A 187 -9.09 21.93 9.71
N TYR A 188 -7.92 21.58 10.22
CA TYR A 188 -7.54 21.85 11.60
C TYR A 188 -6.82 23.20 11.67
N ASN A 189 -7.58 24.24 12.05
CA ASN A 189 -7.18 25.67 12.03
C ASN A 189 -6.11 26.08 13.06
N ASP A 190 -5.50 25.17 13.81
CA ASP A 190 -4.57 25.54 14.91
C ASP A 190 -3.09 25.21 14.66
N MET A 191 -2.70 24.76 13.47
CA MET A 191 -1.28 24.60 13.14
C MET A 191 -0.80 25.73 12.23
N THR A 192 -0.42 26.83 12.82
CA THR A 192 0.37 27.88 12.17
C THR A 192 1.68 27.30 11.65
N GLU A 193 1.88 27.42 10.32
CA GLU A 193 3.10 27.27 9.51
C GLU A 193 3.34 25.97 8.71
N CYS A 194 2.61 24.86 8.87
CA CYS A 194 2.69 23.76 7.90
C CYS A 194 1.36 23.03 7.80
N GLU A 195 0.57 23.30 6.77
CA GLU A 195 -0.58 22.46 6.45
C GLU A 195 -0.15 21.00 6.23
N ILE A 196 -0.79 20.06 6.94
CA ILE A 196 -0.57 18.63 6.71
C ILE A 196 -1.28 18.24 5.43
N MET A 197 -0.50 18.09 4.38
CA MET A 197 -1.01 17.71 3.05
C MET A 197 -1.11 16.18 2.93
N SER A 198 -2.05 15.73 2.08
CA SER A 198 -2.11 14.31 1.72
C SER A 198 -0.91 13.89 0.86
N ALA A 199 -0.54 12.61 0.92
CA ALA A 199 0.53 12.07 0.10
C ALA A 199 0.33 12.33 -1.41
N SER A 200 -0.91 12.28 -1.90
CA SER A 200 -1.24 12.57 -3.30
C SER A 200 -1.00 14.04 -3.66
N ALA A 201 -1.42 14.96 -2.78
CA ALA A 201 -1.18 16.40 -2.98
C ALA A 201 0.33 16.72 -2.97
N ILE A 202 1.11 16.07 -2.08
CA ILE A 202 2.56 16.24 -2.03
C ILE A 202 3.23 15.75 -3.32
N ARG A 203 2.79 14.60 -3.86
CA ARG A 203 3.33 14.08 -5.13
C ARG A 203 3.01 15.01 -6.30
N GLU A 204 1.78 15.51 -6.38
CA GLU A 204 1.38 16.45 -7.44
C GLU A 204 2.18 17.75 -7.35
N TYR A 205 2.30 18.32 -6.15
CA TYR A 205 3.15 19.50 -5.92
C TYR A 205 4.61 19.25 -6.31
N PHE A 206 5.15 18.07 -5.96
CA PHE A 206 6.53 17.70 -6.32
C PHE A 206 6.74 17.69 -7.83
N TYR A 207 5.83 17.05 -8.59
CA TYR A 207 5.97 16.98 -10.05
C TYR A 207 5.82 18.34 -10.74
N GLN A 208 5.14 19.31 -10.12
CA GLN A 208 5.01 20.66 -10.64
C GLN A 208 6.19 21.56 -10.24
N ASN A 209 6.72 21.41 -9.03
CA ASN A 209 7.63 22.37 -8.43
C ASN A 209 9.01 21.77 -8.09
N ASN A 210 9.24 20.49 -8.34
CA ASN A 210 10.44 19.75 -7.98
C ASN A 210 10.87 19.95 -6.50
N LYS A 211 9.91 19.96 -5.58
CA LYS A 211 10.16 20.19 -4.15
C LYS A 211 9.22 19.37 -3.29
N PHE A 212 9.77 18.62 -2.32
CA PHE A 212 8.96 17.99 -1.30
C PHE A 212 8.58 19.00 -0.20
N ILE A 213 7.30 19.08 0.09
CA ILE A 213 6.71 19.91 1.14
C ILE A 213 5.94 19.05 2.14
N SER A 214 5.54 19.61 3.28
CA SER A 214 4.80 18.91 4.34
C SER A 214 5.50 17.60 4.81
N VAL A 215 6.84 17.61 4.83
CA VAL A 215 7.68 16.47 5.25
C VAL A 215 8.47 16.81 6.52
N PRO A 216 8.73 15.83 7.41
CA PRO A 216 9.49 16.06 8.64
C PRO A 216 10.91 16.57 8.37
N LYS A 217 11.43 17.42 9.26
CA LYS A 217 12.80 17.95 9.15
C LYS A 217 13.85 16.85 8.97
N LYS A 218 13.73 15.74 9.73
CA LYS A 218 14.65 14.60 9.62
C LYS A 218 14.61 13.91 8.25
N ALA A 219 13.49 13.97 7.52
CA ALA A 219 13.36 13.38 6.20
C ALA A 219 13.93 14.27 5.07
N GLN A 220 14.06 15.57 5.30
CA GLN A 220 14.41 16.54 4.23
C GLN A 220 15.74 16.23 3.55
N HIS A 221 16.76 15.78 4.29
CA HIS A 221 18.06 15.47 3.69
C HIS A 221 18.00 14.25 2.76
N ILE A 222 17.18 13.24 3.10
CA ILE A 222 17.00 12.05 2.27
C ILE A 222 16.26 12.42 0.98
N TYR A 223 15.20 13.25 1.06
CA TYR A 223 14.49 13.73 -0.12
C TYR A 223 15.41 14.58 -1.02
N LYS A 224 16.16 15.52 -0.46
CA LYS A 224 17.14 16.32 -1.21
C LYS A 224 18.20 15.46 -1.87
N ASN A 225 18.69 14.42 -1.18
CA ASN A 225 19.64 13.48 -1.76
C ASN A 225 19.02 12.70 -2.93
N ALA A 226 17.78 12.19 -2.77
CA ALA A 226 17.09 11.50 -3.85
C ALA A 226 16.89 12.38 -5.09
N GLN A 227 16.56 13.67 -4.90
CA GLN A 227 16.50 14.64 -6.01
C GLN A 227 17.87 14.85 -6.65
N LYS A 228 18.92 15.09 -5.85
CA LYS A 228 20.29 15.32 -6.35
C LYS A 228 20.83 14.12 -7.13
N THR A 229 20.48 12.91 -6.74
CA THR A 229 20.89 11.66 -7.39
C THR A 229 19.90 11.18 -8.44
N SER A 230 18.88 11.97 -8.77
CA SER A 230 17.82 11.64 -9.75
C SER A 230 17.17 10.27 -9.53
N THR A 231 17.11 9.81 -8.26
CA THR A 231 16.50 8.54 -7.86
C THR A 231 15.01 8.70 -7.49
N ILE A 232 14.35 9.65 -8.13
CA ILE A 232 12.92 9.90 -8.10
C ILE A 232 12.25 9.16 -9.24
N LEU A 233 11.03 8.67 -9.04
CA LEU A 233 10.21 8.11 -10.10
C LEU A 233 9.89 9.17 -11.16
N SER A 234 10.21 8.90 -12.42
CA SER A 234 9.73 9.72 -13.53
C SER A 234 8.26 9.37 -13.83
N LYS A 235 7.36 10.35 -13.61
CA LYS A 235 5.93 10.20 -13.94
C LYS A 235 5.75 9.90 -15.43
N GLU A 236 6.46 10.62 -16.29
CA GLU A 236 6.41 10.46 -17.74
C GLU A 236 6.85 9.06 -18.15
N LYS A 237 8.06 8.62 -17.76
CA LYS A 237 8.55 7.27 -18.08
C LYS A 237 7.60 6.18 -17.61
N SER A 238 7.04 6.31 -16.40
CA SER A 238 6.12 5.31 -15.86
C SER A 238 4.80 5.25 -16.63
N TYR A 239 4.26 6.40 -17.05
CA TYR A 239 3.04 6.49 -17.82
C TYR A 239 3.24 5.98 -19.25
N ASP A 240 4.32 6.36 -19.90
CA ASP A 240 4.67 5.89 -21.24
C ASP A 240 4.97 4.40 -21.26
N PHE A 241 5.66 3.87 -20.25
CA PHE A 241 5.87 2.43 -20.11
C PHE A 241 4.52 1.69 -20.04
N LEU A 242 3.61 2.11 -19.17
CA LEU A 242 2.31 1.45 -19.03
C LEU A 242 1.44 1.60 -20.29
N HIS A 243 1.50 2.74 -20.98
CA HIS A 243 0.82 2.94 -22.26
C HIS A 243 1.33 1.98 -23.34
N ARG A 244 2.66 1.94 -23.56
CA ARG A 244 3.28 1.02 -24.54
C ARG A 244 3.01 -0.44 -24.18
N THR A 245 3.06 -0.77 -22.90
CA THR A 245 2.71 -2.11 -22.42
C THR A 245 1.25 -2.46 -22.75
N ALA A 246 0.32 -1.54 -22.53
CA ALA A 246 -1.09 -1.74 -22.85
C ALA A 246 -1.34 -1.97 -24.35
N LEU A 247 -0.54 -1.36 -25.24
CA LEU A 247 -0.59 -1.60 -26.68
C LEU A 247 -0.13 -3.02 -27.05
N ILE A 248 0.96 -3.50 -26.42
CA ILE A 248 1.64 -4.75 -26.80
C ILE A 248 0.99 -5.96 -26.15
N ILE A 249 0.63 -5.93 -24.86
CA ILE A 249 0.07 -7.09 -24.15
C ILE A 249 -1.22 -7.57 -24.83
N PRO A 250 -1.37 -8.88 -25.13
CA PRO A 250 -2.61 -9.42 -25.65
C PRO A 250 -3.80 -9.11 -24.73
N ARG A 251 -4.94 -8.72 -25.32
CA ARG A 251 -6.16 -8.39 -24.56
C ARG A 251 -6.57 -9.49 -23.59
N GLU A 252 -6.54 -10.74 -24.04
CA GLU A 252 -6.91 -11.90 -23.24
C GLU A 252 -6.09 -12.04 -21.94
N ARG A 253 -4.84 -11.58 -21.96
CA ARG A 253 -3.97 -11.57 -20.79
C ARG A 253 -4.41 -10.51 -19.79
N ILE A 254 -4.89 -9.35 -20.27
CA ILE A 254 -5.48 -8.31 -19.42
C ILE A 254 -6.81 -8.81 -18.85
N ASP A 255 -7.68 -9.40 -19.68
CA ASP A 255 -9.00 -9.89 -19.29
C ASP A 255 -8.90 -10.92 -18.15
N LYS A 256 -7.89 -11.81 -18.21
CA LYS A 256 -7.64 -12.90 -17.25
C LYS A 256 -6.79 -12.52 -16.05
N ALA A 257 -6.24 -11.31 -16.02
CA ALA A 257 -5.44 -10.84 -14.89
C ALA A 257 -6.28 -10.75 -13.60
N PHE A 258 -5.66 -10.94 -12.45
CA PHE A 258 -6.36 -10.83 -11.17
C PHE A 258 -7.05 -9.45 -11.04
N ASP A 259 -8.24 -9.40 -10.46
CA ASP A 259 -9.08 -8.18 -10.30
C ASP A 259 -9.48 -7.51 -11.62
N SER A 260 -9.33 -8.21 -12.79
CA SER A 260 -9.69 -7.73 -14.11
C SER A 260 -11.04 -8.29 -14.60
N SER A 261 -11.43 -7.90 -15.80
CA SER A 261 -12.57 -8.43 -16.57
C SER A 261 -12.43 -8.07 -18.05
N PRO A 262 -13.23 -8.69 -18.95
CA PRO A 262 -13.25 -8.33 -20.38
C PRO A 262 -13.53 -6.84 -20.64
N GLU A 263 -14.37 -6.20 -19.81
CA GLU A 263 -14.70 -4.78 -19.93
C GLU A 263 -13.50 -3.91 -19.55
N ILE A 264 -12.71 -4.31 -18.53
CA ILE A 264 -11.47 -3.61 -18.16
C ILE A 264 -10.42 -3.78 -19.26
N GLY A 265 -10.29 -4.98 -19.82
CA GLY A 265 -9.37 -5.22 -20.94
C GLY A 265 -9.75 -4.39 -22.17
N ALA A 266 -11.05 -4.28 -22.49
CA ALA A 266 -11.53 -3.41 -23.56
C ALA A 266 -11.17 -1.94 -23.28
N LEU A 267 -11.51 -1.44 -22.08
CA LEU A 267 -11.19 -0.06 -21.69
C LEU A 267 -9.70 0.25 -21.82
N ILE A 268 -8.83 -0.65 -21.35
CA ILE A 268 -7.37 -0.45 -21.43
C ILE A 268 -6.92 -0.41 -22.90
N LYS A 269 -7.39 -1.37 -23.74
CA LYS A 269 -6.99 -1.42 -25.15
C LYS A 269 -7.49 -0.22 -25.95
N ASP A 270 -8.75 0.15 -25.79
CA ASP A 270 -9.31 1.31 -26.47
C ASP A 270 -8.61 2.61 -26.05
N SER A 271 -8.38 2.79 -24.74
CA SER A 271 -7.66 3.96 -24.24
C SER A 271 -6.24 4.02 -24.80
N ALA A 272 -5.52 2.90 -24.84
CA ALA A 272 -4.16 2.84 -25.34
C ALA A 272 -4.09 3.16 -26.85
N SER A 273 -4.95 2.52 -27.66
CA SER A 273 -4.98 2.71 -29.12
C SER A 273 -5.35 4.14 -29.55
N ASN A 274 -6.14 4.83 -28.72
CA ASN A 274 -6.61 6.18 -29.00
C ASN A 274 -5.76 7.27 -28.32
N SER A 275 -4.62 6.95 -27.73
CA SER A 275 -3.75 7.90 -27.02
C SER A 275 -2.40 8.03 -27.69
N LYS A 276 -1.86 9.26 -27.72
CA LYS A 276 -0.56 9.58 -28.32
C LYS A 276 0.62 9.34 -27.36
N ASN A 277 0.38 9.41 -26.07
CA ASN A 277 1.37 9.27 -25.00
C ASN A 277 0.74 8.72 -23.71
N GLY A 278 1.57 8.45 -22.70
CA GLY A 278 1.12 7.90 -21.42
C GLY A 278 0.19 8.82 -20.65
N GLU A 279 0.38 10.14 -20.70
CA GLU A 279 -0.49 11.09 -19.99
C GLU A 279 -1.92 11.09 -20.56
N GLU A 280 -2.05 11.11 -21.90
CA GLU A 280 -3.34 11.01 -22.58
C GLU A 280 -4.01 9.67 -22.31
N PHE A 281 -3.22 8.58 -22.34
CA PHE A 281 -3.68 7.24 -21.99
C PHE A 281 -4.31 7.21 -20.58
N PHE A 282 -3.61 7.73 -19.57
CA PHE A 282 -4.13 7.74 -18.21
C PHE A 282 -5.37 8.61 -18.03
N LYS A 283 -5.49 9.73 -18.75
CA LYS A 283 -6.70 10.56 -18.78
C LYS A 283 -7.92 9.79 -19.32
N LYS A 284 -7.71 8.90 -20.31
CA LYS A 284 -8.77 8.10 -20.92
C LYS A 284 -9.15 6.85 -20.13
N LEU A 285 -8.32 6.39 -19.20
CA LEU A 285 -8.62 5.25 -18.34
C LEU A 285 -9.72 5.51 -17.30
N THR A 286 -10.31 6.70 -17.26
CA THR A 286 -11.39 7.03 -16.33
C THR A 286 -12.70 6.35 -16.75
N SER A 287 -13.39 5.73 -15.79
CA SER A 287 -14.65 5.03 -15.99
C SER A 287 -15.60 5.25 -14.80
N LYS A 288 -16.91 5.28 -15.08
CA LYS A 288 -17.93 5.29 -14.02
C LYS A 288 -18.09 3.92 -13.36
N SER A 289 -17.77 2.85 -14.08
CA SER A 289 -17.97 1.45 -13.63
C SER A 289 -16.77 0.87 -12.88
N PHE A 290 -15.55 1.36 -13.16
CA PHE A 290 -14.32 0.82 -12.58
C PHE A 290 -13.51 1.94 -11.94
N THR A 291 -12.97 1.67 -10.75
CA THR A 291 -12.03 2.60 -10.13
C THR A 291 -10.71 2.60 -10.88
N PHE A 292 -10.09 3.75 -10.95
CA PHE A 292 -8.79 3.92 -11.61
C PHE A 292 -7.71 3.00 -11.02
N ALA A 293 -7.75 2.78 -9.69
CA ALA A 293 -6.84 1.85 -9.02
C ALA A 293 -7.02 0.40 -9.50
N ARG A 294 -8.27 -0.04 -9.72
CA ARG A 294 -8.56 -1.38 -10.24
C ARG A 294 -8.00 -1.56 -11.66
N VAL A 295 -8.23 -0.59 -12.53
CA VAL A 295 -7.73 -0.63 -13.91
C VAL A 295 -6.20 -0.67 -13.95
N ARG A 296 -5.53 0.15 -13.12
CA ARG A 296 -4.07 0.14 -13.01
C ARG A 296 -3.52 -1.19 -12.50
N ARG A 297 -4.13 -1.76 -11.45
CA ARG A 297 -3.71 -3.09 -10.95
C ARG A 297 -3.89 -4.17 -11.99
N ALA A 298 -5.01 -4.19 -12.72
CA ALA A 298 -5.25 -5.15 -13.79
C ALA A 298 -4.15 -5.09 -14.86
N LEU A 299 -3.76 -3.88 -15.29
CA LEU A 299 -2.66 -3.68 -16.24
C LEU A 299 -1.32 -4.14 -15.62
N LEU A 300 -1.02 -3.77 -14.39
CA LEU A 300 0.21 -4.17 -13.72
C LEU A 300 0.32 -5.69 -13.56
N TYR A 301 -0.78 -6.34 -13.19
CA TYR A 301 -0.84 -7.80 -13.07
C TYR A 301 -0.71 -8.51 -14.42
N SER A 302 -1.22 -7.92 -15.50
CA SER A 302 -1.08 -8.49 -16.83
C SER A 302 0.37 -8.51 -17.33
N ILE A 303 1.24 -7.63 -16.81
CA ILE A 303 2.68 -7.64 -17.12
C ILE A 303 3.35 -8.95 -16.66
N TYR A 304 2.94 -9.45 -15.50
CA TYR A 304 3.53 -10.63 -14.86
C TYR A 304 2.63 -11.87 -14.90
N ASP A 305 1.55 -11.85 -15.72
CA ASP A 305 0.57 -12.92 -15.85
C ASP A 305 -0.03 -13.39 -14.50
N ILE A 306 -0.26 -12.46 -13.58
CA ILE A 306 -0.81 -12.75 -12.26
C ILE A 306 -2.33 -12.93 -12.39
N LYS A 307 -2.80 -14.16 -12.20
CA LYS A 307 -4.23 -14.54 -12.28
C LYS A 307 -4.85 -14.79 -10.92
N MET A 308 -4.03 -15.10 -9.94
CA MET A 308 -4.45 -15.38 -8.57
C MET A 308 -3.44 -14.81 -7.58
N ILE A 309 -3.91 -14.46 -6.41
CA ILE A 309 -3.09 -14.04 -5.27
C ILE A 309 -3.55 -14.84 -4.06
N ASP A 310 -2.60 -15.48 -3.38
CA ASP A 310 -2.87 -16.22 -2.14
C ASP A 310 -3.42 -15.29 -1.04
N LYS A 311 -4.02 -15.90 -0.02
CA LYS A 311 -4.70 -15.13 1.05
C LYS A 311 -3.76 -14.24 1.87
N ALA A 312 -2.49 -14.66 2.04
CA ALA A 312 -1.50 -13.89 2.80
C ALA A 312 -0.07 -14.39 2.51
N PRO A 313 0.95 -13.52 2.63
CA PRO A 313 2.34 -13.90 2.46
C PRO A 313 2.84 -14.75 3.64
N LYS A 314 3.77 -15.67 3.37
CA LYS A 314 4.48 -16.47 4.38
C LYS A 314 5.84 -15.86 4.75
N PHE A 315 6.18 -14.72 4.17
CA PHE A 315 7.44 -14.03 4.39
C PHE A 315 7.28 -12.52 4.22
N ALA A 316 8.25 -11.76 4.69
CA ALA A 316 8.43 -10.34 4.39
C ALA A 316 9.92 -10.06 4.13
N PHE A 317 10.23 -8.94 3.48
CA PHE A 317 11.62 -8.49 3.37
C PHE A 317 11.94 -7.51 4.50
N LEU A 318 13.10 -7.65 5.10
CA LEU A 318 13.63 -6.66 6.02
C LEU A 318 14.14 -5.45 5.23
N LEU A 319 13.56 -4.29 5.45
CA LEU A 319 14.06 -3.04 4.88
C LEU A 319 14.94 -2.28 5.87
N GLY A 320 14.67 -2.40 7.17
CA GLY A 320 15.54 -1.82 8.18
C GLY A 320 15.07 -2.06 9.60
N ALA A 321 16.00 -1.93 10.55
CA ALA A 321 15.75 -2.10 11.98
C ALA A 321 16.77 -1.32 12.83
N ASN A 322 16.31 -0.84 13.99
CA ASN A 322 17.16 -0.38 15.09
C ASN A 322 17.28 -1.46 16.19
N GLY A 323 17.85 -1.12 17.36
CA GLY A 323 17.99 -2.05 18.48
C GLY A 323 16.66 -2.68 18.92
N ASN A 324 15.59 -1.90 19.03
CA ASN A 324 14.25 -2.40 19.37
C ASN A 324 13.70 -3.30 18.26
N GLY A 325 13.86 -2.92 17.01
CA GLY A 325 13.45 -3.72 15.85
C GLY A 325 14.14 -5.09 15.82
N ARG A 326 15.42 -5.16 16.18
CA ARG A 326 16.15 -6.43 16.31
C ARG A 326 15.55 -7.33 17.39
N THR A 327 15.06 -6.77 18.50
CA THR A 327 14.39 -7.60 19.53
C THR A 327 13.10 -8.23 19.03
N ILE A 328 12.32 -7.49 18.19
CA ILE A 328 11.12 -8.01 17.53
C ILE A 328 11.50 -9.12 16.54
N LEU A 329 12.51 -8.89 15.69
CA LEU A 329 12.96 -9.89 14.71
C LEU A 329 13.39 -11.20 15.37
N ASN A 330 14.03 -11.13 16.54
CA ASN A 330 14.46 -12.31 17.29
C ASN A 330 13.27 -13.07 17.92
N SER A 331 12.13 -12.42 18.15
CA SER A 331 10.91 -13.05 18.68
C SER A 331 10.05 -13.73 17.63
N ILE A 332 10.28 -13.47 16.34
CA ILE A 332 9.51 -14.08 15.25
C ILE A 332 9.80 -15.56 15.16
N ASN A 333 8.76 -16.40 15.17
CA ASN A 333 8.90 -17.85 14.96
C ASN A 333 9.29 -18.13 13.50
N LYS A 334 10.55 -18.48 13.30
CA LYS A 334 11.16 -18.71 11.98
C LYS A 334 10.59 -19.91 11.23
N ASP A 335 10.01 -20.89 11.93
CA ASP A 335 9.35 -22.05 11.30
C ASP A 335 7.99 -21.68 10.68
N LYS A 336 7.38 -20.61 11.16
CA LYS A 336 6.05 -20.16 10.74
C LYS A 336 6.07 -18.93 9.83
N PHE A 337 7.15 -18.16 9.83
CA PHE A 337 7.28 -16.95 9.04
C PHE A 337 8.75 -16.59 8.80
N THR A 338 9.10 -16.33 7.54
CA THR A 338 10.48 -16.01 7.16
C THR A 338 10.63 -14.51 6.94
N VAL A 339 11.66 -13.91 7.54
CA VAL A 339 12.09 -12.54 7.20
C VAL A 339 13.35 -12.63 6.35
N LEU A 340 13.24 -12.16 5.10
CA LEU A 340 14.34 -12.17 4.13
C LEU A 340 15.20 -10.94 4.29
N THR A 341 16.50 -11.11 4.35
CA THR A 341 17.48 -10.00 4.43
C THR A 341 18.27 -9.82 3.14
N LYS A 342 18.32 -10.84 2.31
CA LYS A 342 19.06 -10.87 1.04
C LYS A 342 18.47 -11.90 0.08
N HIS A 343 18.77 -11.79 -1.19
CA HIS A 343 18.25 -12.70 -2.22
C HIS A 343 18.57 -14.19 -1.95
N SER A 344 19.77 -14.51 -1.45
CA SER A 344 20.15 -15.90 -1.14
C SER A 344 19.34 -16.55 -0.03
N ASP A 345 18.51 -15.80 0.70
CA ASP A 345 17.54 -16.34 1.66
C ASP A 345 16.38 -17.08 0.99
N ALA A 346 16.25 -17.02 -0.35
CA ALA A 346 15.27 -17.77 -1.15
C ALA A 346 15.20 -19.26 -0.80
N LYS A 347 16.34 -19.87 -0.48
CA LYS A 347 16.45 -21.28 -0.05
C LYS A 347 15.65 -21.65 1.21
N LYS A 348 15.18 -20.64 1.96
CA LYS A 348 14.34 -20.80 3.14
C LYS A 348 12.85 -20.81 2.82
N LEU A 349 12.47 -20.55 1.57
CA LEU A 349 11.08 -20.42 1.13
C LEU A 349 10.59 -21.70 0.46
N ASP A 350 9.28 -21.92 0.57
CA ASP A 350 8.58 -22.89 -0.28
C ASP A 350 8.49 -22.40 -1.74
N PRO A 351 8.19 -23.29 -2.72
CA PRO A 351 8.16 -22.92 -4.14
C PRO A 351 7.22 -21.74 -4.46
N ASN A 352 6.02 -21.67 -3.88
CA ASN A 352 5.08 -20.60 -4.12
C ASN A 352 5.59 -19.27 -3.56
N SER A 353 6.12 -19.28 -2.35
CA SER A 353 6.76 -18.10 -1.76
C SER A 353 7.96 -17.63 -2.56
N THR A 354 8.74 -18.54 -3.16
CA THR A 354 9.85 -18.20 -4.04
C THR A 354 9.37 -17.46 -5.30
N VAL A 355 8.26 -17.88 -5.89
CA VAL A 355 7.63 -17.16 -7.03
C VAL A 355 7.27 -15.73 -6.64
N ILE A 356 6.61 -15.55 -5.49
CA ILE A 356 6.24 -14.22 -4.97
C ILE A 356 7.49 -13.35 -4.69
N MET A 357 8.52 -13.95 -4.12
CA MET A 357 9.80 -13.27 -3.89
C MET A 357 10.40 -12.78 -5.22
N ASN A 358 10.46 -13.65 -6.23
CA ASN A 358 10.98 -13.28 -7.54
C ASN A 358 10.15 -12.17 -8.21
N LEU A 359 8.81 -12.23 -8.11
CA LEU A 359 7.95 -11.14 -8.59
C LEU A 359 8.27 -9.80 -7.92
N SER A 360 8.57 -9.82 -6.60
CA SER A 360 8.95 -8.60 -5.88
C SER A 360 10.31 -8.02 -6.36
N TYR A 361 11.23 -8.87 -6.78
CA TYR A 361 12.48 -8.43 -7.43
C TYR A 361 12.23 -7.91 -8.84
N GLU A 362 11.44 -8.61 -9.64
CA GLU A 362 11.14 -8.19 -11.03
C GLU A 362 10.42 -6.83 -11.07
N ILE A 363 9.44 -6.59 -10.19
CA ILE A 363 8.81 -5.28 -10.10
C ILE A 363 9.77 -4.18 -9.62
N SER A 364 10.75 -4.54 -8.79
CA SER A 364 11.79 -3.59 -8.35
C SER A 364 12.80 -3.28 -9.46
N LYS A 365 13.16 -4.25 -10.32
CA LYS A 365 13.94 -4.00 -11.53
C LYS A 365 13.22 -3.06 -12.48
N LEU A 366 11.93 -3.35 -12.74
CA LEU A 366 11.11 -2.44 -13.55
C LEU A 366 11.11 -1.03 -12.97
N TYR A 367 10.88 -0.90 -11.67
CA TYR A 367 10.91 0.40 -10.99
C TYR A 367 12.22 1.16 -11.23
N TYR A 368 13.36 0.46 -11.20
CA TYR A 368 14.68 1.09 -11.42
C TYR A 368 14.85 1.67 -12.84
N THR A 369 14.21 1.08 -13.85
CA THR A 369 14.20 1.64 -15.22
C THR A 369 13.33 2.90 -15.35
N LEU A 370 12.41 3.11 -14.42
CA LEU A 370 11.45 4.22 -14.45
C LEU A 370 11.89 5.43 -13.61
N LEU A 371 13.04 5.35 -12.97
CA LEU A 371 13.64 6.48 -12.27
C LEU A 371 14.08 7.56 -13.27
N GLU A 372 14.22 8.79 -12.80
CA GLU A 372 14.77 9.89 -13.60
C GLU A 372 16.14 9.55 -14.14
N ASP A 373 17.01 9.01 -13.29
CA ASP A 373 18.27 8.34 -13.68
C ASP A 373 18.14 6.84 -13.40
N PRO A 374 18.01 5.99 -14.43
CA PRO A 374 17.86 4.56 -14.26
C PRO A 374 19.04 3.91 -13.55
N LYS A 375 18.73 2.98 -12.63
CA LYS A 375 19.74 2.21 -11.91
C LYS A 375 20.08 0.89 -12.60
N PRO A 376 21.29 0.36 -12.42
CA PRO A 376 21.63 -1.00 -12.81
C PRO A 376 20.67 -2.02 -12.17
N LEU A 377 20.14 -2.96 -12.97
CA LEU A 377 19.07 -3.86 -12.53
C LEU A 377 19.54 -4.87 -11.48
N ASP A 378 20.83 -5.19 -11.44
CA ASP A 378 21.41 -6.10 -10.45
C ASP A 378 21.53 -5.47 -9.05
N GLU A 379 21.43 -4.15 -8.93
CA GLU A 379 21.42 -3.47 -7.62
C GLU A 379 20.23 -3.89 -6.73
N VAL A 380 19.13 -4.35 -7.33
CA VAL A 380 17.99 -4.87 -6.54
C VAL A 380 18.38 -6.07 -5.66
N TYR A 381 19.41 -6.83 -6.04
CA TYR A 381 19.90 -7.98 -5.28
C TYR A 381 20.97 -7.61 -4.26
N LYS A 382 21.61 -6.45 -4.43
CA LYS A 382 22.70 -5.95 -3.59
C LYS A 382 22.20 -5.09 -2.44
N ALA A 383 20.96 -4.58 -2.54
CA ALA A 383 20.39 -3.74 -1.51
C ALA A 383 20.28 -4.50 -0.17
N LEU A 384 20.90 -3.95 0.86
CA LEU A 384 20.90 -4.50 2.21
C LEU A 384 19.94 -3.71 3.11
N PRO A 385 19.38 -4.35 4.15
CA PRO A 385 18.59 -3.67 5.17
C PRO A 385 19.40 -2.57 5.87
N ILE A 386 18.72 -1.49 6.22
CA ILE A 386 19.30 -0.38 6.98
C ILE A 386 19.33 -0.79 8.46
N ILE A 387 20.50 -0.82 9.06
CA ILE A 387 20.68 -1.17 10.48
C ILE A 387 21.18 0.08 11.23
N LYS A 388 20.41 0.50 12.25
CA LYS A 388 20.70 1.66 13.10
C LYS A 388 20.93 1.22 14.55
#